data_a547ce16887cfb7dd55ff23667708272
#
_entry.id   a547ce16887cfb7dd55ff23667708272
#
_cell.length_a   1.000
_cell.length_b   1.000
_cell.length_c   1.000
_cell.angle_alpha   90.00
_cell.angle_beta   90.00
_cell.angle_gamma   90.00
#
_symmetry.space_group_name_H-M   'P 1'
#
loop_
_entity.id
_entity.type
_entity.pdbx_description
1 polymer ?
#
loop_
_entity_poly.entity_id
_entity_poly.type
_entity_poly.pdbx_seq_one_letter_code
_entity_poly.pdbx_strand_id
1 'polypeptide(L)'
;MKHVGSGFALDFEYRLSQELIAKDSSHSKETTIIIGIKNIGIYVSRKNSVLTAVDTAYNYSGFDVSSISSFGNSIINQQELTDSIRPISDTTQFVGLLPFEIYFYKPPTYLKKWEVIYGFRYKIQSSYRAFLYFGGNLHLTKKMNISSYLAYGGYSNLQFGLALNKRFKNNLLIEINSNNLLGVFSKTQYGKAAGISLKYNFK
;
A
#
# COMPACT_ATOMS: atom_id res chain seq x y z
N MET A 1 -26.79 -12.74 -4.17
CA MET A 1 -26.01 -11.83 -3.31
C MET A 1 -26.95 -10.84 -2.63
N LYS A 2 -26.94 -10.72 -1.31
CA LYS A 2 -27.73 -9.69 -0.61
C LYS A 2 -26.93 -8.39 -0.63
N HIS A 3 -27.55 -7.31 -1.08
CA HIS A 3 -26.96 -5.98 -1.11
C HIS A 3 -26.76 -5.47 0.33
N VAL A 4 -25.54 -5.15 0.72
CA VAL A 4 -25.21 -4.80 2.13
C VAL A 4 -25.28 -3.29 2.38
N GLY A 5 -25.15 -2.48 1.35
CA GLY A 5 -25.21 -1.01 1.44
C GLY A 5 -24.88 -0.35 0.10
N SER A 6 -24.89 0.96 0.08
CA SER A 6 -24.52 1.81 -1.07
C SER A 6 -23.64 2.94 -0.61
N GLY A 7 -22.74 3.40 -1.45
CA GLY A 7 -21.85 4.51 -1.14
C GLY A 7 -21.40 5.24 -2.40
N PHE A 8 -20.80 6.40 -2.18
CA PHE A 8 -20.24 7.24 -3.22
C PHE A 8 -18.87 7.73 -2.75
N ALA A 9 -17.89 7.72 -3.65
CA ALA A 9 -16.57 8.25 -3.40
C ALA A 9 -16.05 9.06 -4.59
N LEU A 10 -15.21 10.03 -4.32
CA LEU A 10 -14.51 10.86 -5.29
C LEU A 10 -13.01 10.75 -5.09
N ASP A 11 -12.29 10.69 -6.20
CA ASP A 11 -10.83 10.73 -6.25
C ASP A 11 -10.38 11.99 -6.98
N PHE A 12 -9.38 12.67 -6.43
CA PHE A 12 -8.75 13.83 -7.06
C PHE A 12 -7.26 13.58 -7.17
N GLU A 13 -6.72 13.79 -8.36
CA GLU A 13 -5.29 13.72 -8.61
C GLU A 13 -4.85 14.96 -9.40
N TYR A 14 -3.82 15.62 -8.92
CA TYR A 14 -3.20 16.75 -9.57
C TYR A 14 -1.73 16.44 -9.91
N ARG A 15 -1.35 16.69 -11.15
CA ARG A 15 0.01 16.46 -11.66
C ARG A 15 0.69 17.80 -11.89
N LEU A 16 1.74 18.06 -11.11
CA LEU A 16 2.63 19.20 -11.27
C LEU A 16 3.79 18.77 -12.14
N SER A 17 3.83 19.27 -13.38
CA SER A 17 4.99 19.11 -14.25
C SER A 17 5.81 20.38 -14.22
N GLN A 18 7.06 20.30 -13.76
CA GLN A 18 8.00 21.42 -13.74
C GLN A 18 9.10 21.17 -14.77
N GLU A 19 9.21 22.06 -15.73
CA GLU A 19 10.33 22.09 -16.65
C GLU A 19 11.57 22.58 -15.89
N LEU A 20 12.55 21.70 -15.72
CA LEU A 20 13.87 22.08 -15.22
C LEU A 20 14.69 22.57 -16.43
N ILE A 21 14.80 23.88 -16.58
CA ILE A 21 15.68 24.50 -17.56
C ILE A 21 17.11 24.18 -17.16
N ALA A 22 17.68 23.17 -17.79
CA ALA A 22 19.14 22.91 -17.66
C ALA A 22 19.87 23.97 -18.45
N LYS A 23 20.81 24.69 -17.79
CA LYS A 23 21.55 25.84 -18.30
C LYS A 23 22.35 25.59 -19.59
N ASP A 24 22.46 24.32 -20.04
CA ASP A 24 23.36 23.93 -21.15
C ASP A 24 22.80 22.85 -22.10
N SER A 25 21.51 22.62 -22.16
CA SER A 25 21.02 21.62 -23.10
C SER A 25 19.64 21.97 -23.64
N SER A 26 19.50 21.87 -24.96
CA SER A 26 18.27 21.99 -25.73
C SER A 26 17.16 20.98 -25.37
N HIS A 27 17.26 20.31 -24.23
CA HIS A 27 16.28 19.33 -23.76
C HIS A 27 15.74 19.80 -22.41
N SER A 28 14.51 20.27 -22.42
CA SER A 28 13.75 20.52 -21.19
C SER A 28 13.55 19.18 -20.46
N LYS A 29 13.92 19.14 -19.17
CA LYS A 29 13.74 17.97 -18.32
C LYS A 29 12.53 18.21 -17.46
N GLU A 30 11.44 17.54 -17.76
CA GLU A 30 10.24 17.61 -16.94
C GLU A 30 10.37 16.72 -15.69
N THR A 31 10.14 17.31 -14.53
CA THR A 31 9.94 16.57 -13.28
C THR A 31 8.49 16.64 -12.91
N THR A 32 7.84 15.50 -12.77
CA THR A 32 6.43 15.43 -12.39
C THR A 32 6.32 15.05 -10.91
N ILE A 33 5.52 15.81 -10.17
CA ILE A 33 5.08 15.50 -8.81
C ILE A 33 3.58 15.26 -8.88
N ILE A 34 3.12 14.18 -8.26
CA ILE A 34 1.73 13.80 -8.21
C ILE A 34 1.23 14.00 -6.79
N ILE A 35 0.13 14.72 -6.64
CA ILE A 35 -0.55 14.97 -5.37
C ILE A 35 -1.99 14.51 -5.54
N GLY A 36 -2.53 13.78 -4.57
CA GLY A 36 -3.91 13.34 -4.69
C GLY A 36 -4.56 12.98 -3.38
N ILE A 37 -5.88 12.87 -3.46
CA ILE A 37 -6.73 12.38 -2.40
C ILE A 37 -7.66 11.34 -3.03
N LYS A 38 -7.79 10.19 -2.39
CA LYS A 38 -8.66 9.09 -2.84
C LYS A 38 -9.71 8.73 -1.82
N ASN A 39 -10.82 8.21 -2.31
CA ASN A 39 -11.93 7.69 -1.50
C ASN A 39 -12.58 8.74 -0.59
N ILE A 40 -12.65 10.02 -0.98
CA ILE A 40 -13.46 10.99 -0.25
C ILE A 40 -14.93 10.62 -0.47
N GLY A 41 -15.53 9.99 0.52
CA GLY A 41 -16.89 9.51 0.32
C GLY A 41 -17.57 9.05 1.59
N ILE A 42 -18.84 8.71 1.40
CA ILE A 42 -19.72 8.20 2.42
C ILE A 42 -20.31 6.87 1.96
N TYR A 43 -20.64 6.04 2.90
CA TYR A 43 -21.44 4.85 2.66
C TYR A 43 -22.61 4.80 3.62
N VAL A 44 -23.72 4.22 3.14
CA VAL A 44 -24.94 3.99 3.89
C VAL A 44 -25.17 2.50 3.95
N SER A 45 -25.18 1.94 5.14
CA SER A 45 -25.52 0.53 5.36
C SER A 45 -27.03 0.32 5.31
N ARG A 46 -27.45 -0.93 5.05
CA ARG A 46 -28.88 -1.27 5.16
C ARG A 46 -29.33 -1.34 6.62
N LYS A 47 -30.65 -1.24 6.83
CA LYS A 47 -31.30 -1.38 8.14
C LYS A 47 -30.97 -2.69 8.87
N ASN A 48 -30.60 -3.74 8.12
CA ASN A 48 -30.27 -5.06 8.68
C ASN A 48 -28.74 -5.28 8.79
N SER A 49 -27.94 -4.20 8.76
CA SER A 49 -26.50 -4.29 8.97
C SER A 49 -26.22 -4.39 10.46
N VAL A 50 -25.34 -5.30 10.83
CA VAL A 50 -24.93 -5.45 12.22
C VAL A 50 -23.75 -4.51 12.48
N LEU A 51 -23.95 -3.57 13.38
CA LEU A 51 -22.88 -2.73 13.92
C LEU A 51 -22.38 -3.41 15.20
N THR A 52 -21.14 -3.86 15.17
CA THR A 52 -20.50 -4.44 16.34
C THR A 52 -19.49 -3.44 16.90
N ALA A 53 -19.75 -2.93 18.08
CA ALA A 53 -18.83 -2.09 18.83
C ALA A 53 -18.12 -2.94 19.89
N VAL A 54 -16.80 -2.92 19.88
CA VAL A 54 -15.97 -3.60 20.89
C VAL A 54 -15.19 -2.51 21.63
N ASP A 55 -15.53 -2.30 22.88
CA ASP A 55 -14.82 -1.36 23.78
C ASP A 55 -13.80 -2.13 24.62
N THR A 56 -12.87 -2.79 23.95
CA THR A 56 -11.83 -3.59 24.60
C THR A 56 -10.52 -3.44 23.84
N ALA A 57 -9.46 -3.08 24.58
CA ALA A 57 -8.10 -3.12 24.03
C ALA A 57 -7.61 -4.58 24.05
N TYR A 58 -7.48 -5.19 22.89
CA TYR A 58 -6.93 -6.53 22.75
C TYR A 58 -5.45 -6.45 22.33
N ASN A 59 -4.56 -6.92 23.21
CA ASN A 59 -3.15 -7.06 22.87
C ASN A 59 -2.91 -8.45 22.27
N TYR A 60 -2.79 -8.49 20.96
CA TYR A 60 -2.42 -9.71 20.24
C TYR A 60 -0.90 -9.82 20.16
N SER A 61 -0.32 -10.77 20.88
CA SER A 61 1.13 -11.04 20.90
C SER A 61 1.60 -11.99 19.77
N GLY A 62 0.70 -12.43 18.91
CA GLY A 62 0.97 -13.40 17.86
C GLY A 62 0.74 -14.85 18.32
N PHE A 63 0.74 -15.78 17.35
CA PHE A 63 0.75 -17.21 17.66
C PHE A 63 2.20 -17.69 17.81
N ASP A 64 2.51 -18.31 18.94
CA ASP A 64 3.77 -19.02 19.09
C ASP A 64 3.62 -20.39 18.41
N VAL A 65 4.03 -20.46 17.14
CA VAL A 65 4.00 -21.72 16.39
C VAL A 65 5.25 -22.51 16.69
N SER A 66 5.27 -23.20 17.82
CA SER A 66 6.38 -24.04 18.23
C SER A 66 6.50 -25.34 17.39
N SER A 67 5.44 -25.81 16.78
CA SER A 67 5.46 -26.93 15.83
C SER A 67 4.22 -26.98 14.92
N ILE A 68 4.39 -27.52 13.71
CA ILE A 68 3.27 -27.70 12.73
C ILE A 68 2.21 -28.67 13.28
N SER A 69 2.58 -29.60 14.16
CA SER A 69 1.65 -30.56 14.79
C SER A 69 0.72 -29.91 15.84
N SER A 70 1.08 -28.74 16.39
CA SER A 70 0.22 -28.01 17.32
C SER A 70 -0.82 -27.11 16.63
N PHE A 71 -0.75 -26.96 15.30
CA PHE A 71 -1.67 -26.13 14.52
C PHE A 71 -3.13 -26.57 14.63
N GLY A 72 -3.38 -27.87 14.84
CA GLY A 72 -4.74 -28.41 14.97
C GLY A 72 -5.38 -28.16 16.33
N ASN A 73 -4.58 -27.97 17.39
CA ASN A 73 -5.08 -27.85 18.75
C ASN A 73 -5.04 -26.40 19.31
N SER A 74 -4.33 -25.51 18.62
CA SER A 74 -4.25 -24.08 18.97
C SER A 74 -5.19 -23.21 18.15
N ILE A 75 -6.18 -23.81 17.48
CA ILE A 75 -7.33 -23.04 17.00
C ILE A 75 -8.00 -22.50 18.26
N ILE A 76 -7.74 -21.21 18.54
CA ILE A 76 -8.45 -20.45 19.54
C ILE A 76 -9.91 -20.83 19.41
N ASN A 77 -10.48 -21.39 20.45
CA ASN A 77 -11.88 -21.71 20.48
C ASN A 77 -12.62 -20.41 20.14
N GLN A 78 -13.18 -20.33 18.96
CA GLN A 78 -13.84 -19.14 18.46
C GLN A 78 -14.90 -18.67 19.47
N GLN A 79 -15.39 -19.60 20.28
CA GLN A 79 -16.30 -19.41 21.38
C GLN A 79 -15.65 -18.68 22.57
N GLU A 80 -14.44 -19.05 22.99
CA GLU A 80 -13.72 -18.37 24.06
C GLU A 80 -13.34 -16.92 23.70
N LEU A 81 -12.99 -16.68 22.43
CA LEU A 81 -12.75 -15.34 21.92
C LEU A 81 -14.03 -14.50 21.91
N THR A 82 -15.14 -15.09 21.49
CA THR A 82 -16.45 -14.43 21.43
C THR A 82 -16.99 -14.14 22.82
N ASP A 83 -16.75 -15.00 23.80
CA ASP A 83 -17.18 -14.83 25.17
C ASP A 83 -16.30 -13.80 25.95
N SER A 84 -15.02 -13.68 25.56
CA SER A 84 -14.11 -12.68 26.12
C SER A 84 -14.36 -11.28 25.58
N ILE A 85 -14.83 -11.19 24.33
CA ILE A 85 -15.20 -9.93 23.68
C ILE A 85 -16.73 -9.90 23.70
N ARG A 86 -17.34 -9.22 24.67
CA ARG A 86 -18.77 -8.98 24.66
C ARG A 86 -19.12 -7.88 23.65
N PRO A 87 -19.34 -8.18 22.38
CA PRO A 87 -19.67 -7.18 21.40
C PRO A 87 -21.09 -6.70 21.66
N ILE A 88 -21.27 -5.40 21.82
CA ILE A 88 -22.58 -4.80 21.70
C ILE A 88 -22.90 -4.80 20.21
N SER A 89 -23.76 -5.75 19.78
CA SER A 89 -24.22 -5.79 18.39
C SER A 89 -25.61 -5.21 18.29
N ASP A 90 -25.77 -4.16 17.51
CA ASP A 90 -27.06 -3.58 17.18
C ASP A 90 -27.31 -3.70 15.67
N THR A 91 -28.57 -3.96 15.32
CA THR A 91 -28.97 -4.07 13.92
C THR A 91 -29.62 -2.78 13.50
N THR A 92 -28.83 -1.92 12.86
CA THR A 92 -29.29 -0.59 12.47
C THR A 92 -28.74 -0.16 11.12
N GLN A 93 -29.39 0.84 10.55
CA GLN A 93 -28.84 1.57 9.42
C GLN A 93 -27.84 2.61 9.94
N PHE A 94 -26.66 2.66 9.38
CA PHE A 94 -25.67 3.67 9.73
C PHE A 94 -25.03 4.30 8.50
N VAL A 95 -24.57 5.53 8.67
CA VAL A 95 -23.81 6.27 7.66
C VAL A 95 -22.39 6.36 8.16
N GLY A 96 -21.44 5.98 7.31
CA GLY A 96 -20.03 6.05 7.64
C GLY A 96 -19.25 6.81 6.59
N LEU A 97 -18.13 7.38 7.01
CA LEU A 97 -17.14 7.93 6.09
C LEU A 97 -16.25 6.80 5.56
N LEU A 98 -15.93 6.84 4.29
CA LEU A 98 -14.92 5.94 3.73
C LEU A 98 -13.53 6.35 4.21
N PRO A 99 -12.63 5.39 4.50
CA PRO A 99 -11.24 5.70 4.80
C PRO A 99 -10.59 6.37 3.59
N PHE A 100 -10.35 7.66 3.67
CA PHE A 100 -9.74 8.38 2.57
C PHE A 100 -8.22 8.45 2.71
N GLU A 101 -7.55 8.55 1.57
CA GLU A 101 -6.09 8.53 1.45
C GLU A 101 -5.61 9.86 0.86
N ILE A 102 -4.65 10.48 1.54
CA ILE A 102 -3.89 11.61 1.02
C ILE A 102 -2.52 11.10 0.62
N TYR A 103 -2.05 11.48 -0.56
CA TYR A 103 -0.74 11.08 -1.03
C TYR A 103 -0.07 12.16 -1.87
N PHE A 104 1.25 12.17 -1.84
CA PHE A 104 2.06 12.81 -2.87
C PHE A 104 3.27 11.92 -3.18
N TYR A 105 3.72 11.93 -4.42
CA TYR A 105 4.91 11.20 -4.80
C TYR A 105 5.53 11.74 -6.09
N LYS A 106 6.82 11.53 -6.21
CA LYS A 106 7.59 11.76 -7.41
C LYS A 106 7.85 10.42 -8.11
N PRO A 107 7.19 10.13 -9.25
CA PRO A 107 7.47 8.94 -10.04
C PRO A 107 8.83 9.06 -10.74
N PRO A 108 9.45 7.95 -11.14
CA PRO A 108 10.62 7.96 -12.01
C PRO A 108 10.26 8.50 -13.40
N THR A 109 11.05 9.42 -13.92
CA THR A 109 10.78 10.09 -15.22
C THR A 109 11.51 9.46 -16.40
N TYR A 110 12.41 8.50 -16.15
CA TYR A 110 13.23 7.80 -17.16
C TYR A 110 14.15 8.71 -18.00
N LEU A 111 14.36 9.93 -17.57
CA LEU A 111 15.16 10.92 -18.31
C LEU A 111 16.63 10.96 -17.90
N LYS A 112 16.95 10.51 -16.71
CA LYS A 112 18.30 10.51 -16.14
C LYS A 112 18.76 9.09 -15.85
N LYS A 113 20.09 8.87 -15.92
CA LYS A 113 20.68 7.60 -15.52
C LYS A 113 20.37 7.27 -14.06
N TRP A 114 20.30 8.27 -13.21
CA TRP A 114 19.94 8.14 -11.81
C TRP A 114 18.89 9.21 -11.44
N GLU A 115 17.86 8.81 -10.72
CA GLU A 115 16.75 9.66 -10.32
C GLU A 115 16.38 9.39 -8.87
N VAL A 116 16.07 10.45 -8.14
CA VAL A 116 15.51 10.35 -6.80
C VAL A 116 14.02 10.11 -6.90
N ILE A 117 13.52 9.18 -6.10
CA ILE A 117 12.10 8.91 -5.89
C ILE A 117 11.77 9.15 -4.43
N TYR A 118 10.63 9.76 -4.17
CA TYR A 118 10.13 9.98 -2.81
C TYR A 118 8.62 10.09 -2.83
N GLY A 119 8.02 9.88 -1.67
CA GLY A 119 6.59 10.08 -1.53
C GLY A 119 6.11 9.90 -0.11
N PHE A 120 4.87 10.29 0.07
CA PHE A 120 4.12 10.25 1.30
C PHE A 120 2.73 9.70 1.01
N ARG A 121 2.20 8.93 1.96
CA ARG A 121 0.84 8.43 1.95
C ARG A 121 0.30 8.37 3.37
N TYR A 122 -0.91 8.85 3.55
CA TYR A 122 -1.62 8.74 4.80
C TYR A 122 -3.08 8.34 4.57
N LYS A 123 -3.53 7.34 5.31
CA LYS A 123 -4.93 6.90 5.28
C LYS A 123 -5.61 7.33 6.57
N ILE A 124 -6.64 8.14 6.43
CA ILE A 124 -7.44 8.62 7.56
C ILE A 124 -8.48 7.57 7.92
N GLN A 125 -8.81 7.46 9.19
CA GLN A 125 -9.75 6.46 9.73
C GLN A 125 -9.31 4.99 9.53
N SER A 126 -8.03 4.76 9.50
CA SER A 126 -7.47 3.41 9.47
C SER A 126 -6.33 3.30 10.49
N SER A 127 -5.97 2.07 10.86
CA SER A 127 -4.76 1.79 11.66
C SER A 127 -3.46 1.99 10.86
N TYR A 128 -3.56 2.53 9.65
CA TYR A 128 -2.42 2.79 8.78
C TYR A 128 -1.65 4.03 9.26
N ARG A 129 -0.37 3.85 9.62
CA ARG A 129 0.51 4.95 9.99
C ARG A 129 0.91 5.75 8.75
N ALA A 130 1.25 7.03 8.95
CA ALA A 130 1.83 7.81 7.87
C ALA A 130 3.01 7.07 7.24
N PHE A 131 2.97 6.89 5.93
CA PHE A 131 3.99 6.17 5.16
C PHE A 131 4.83 7.15 4.37
N LEU A 132 6.12 7.17 4.65
CA LEU A 132 7.12 7.98 3.97
C LEU A 132 8.11 7.06 3.29
N TYR A 133 8.51 7.39 2.06
CA TYR A 133 9.59 6.69 1.40
C TYR A 133 10.51 7.64 0.67
N PHE A 134 11.77 7.26 0.61
CA PHE A 134 12.82 7.95 -0.12
C PHE A 134 13.78 6.93 -0.73
N GLY A 135 14.18 7.16 -1.99
CA GLY A 135 15.05 6.22 -2.67
C GLY A 135 15.56 6.72 -4.00
N GLY A 136 16.09 5.79 -4.79
CA GLY A 136 16.65 6.05 -6.10
C GLY A 136 16.21 5.04 -7.15
N ASN A 137 16.15 5.51 -8.38
CA ASN A 137 15.95 4.69 -9.57
C ASN A 137 17.15 4.81 -10.47
N LEU A 138 17.82 3.70 -10.76
CA LEU A 138 19.00 3.61 -11.62
C LEU A 138 18.65 2.93 -12.94
N HIS A 139 18.80 3.65 -14.03
CA HIS A 139 18.66 3.11 -15.38
C HIS A 139 19.97 2.46 -15.83
N LEU A 140 20.02 1.13 -15.77
CA LEU A 140 21.18 0.35 -16.25
C LEU A 140 21.28 0.40 -17.77
N THR A 141 20.14 0.33 -18.43
CA THR A 141 20.01 0.46 -19.89
C THR A 141 18.70 1.16 -20.23
N LYS A 142 18.49 1.52 -21.52
CA LYS A 142 17.18 2.05 -21.99
C LYS A 142 15.99 1.10 -21.75
N LYS A 143 16.25 -0.16 -21.41
CA LYS A 143 15.24 -1.21 -21.23
C LYS A 143 15.23 -1.85 -19.85
N MET A 144 16.16 -1.46 -18.97
CA MET A 144 16.32 -2.08 -17.66
C MET A 144 16.62 -1.02 -16.61
N ASN A 145 15.85 -1.04 -15.52
CA ASN A 145 16.09 -0.17 -14.36
C ASN A 145 15.95 -0.94 -13.06
N ILE A 146 16.64 -0.45 -12.05
CA ILE A 146 16.58 -0.91 -10.68
C ILE A 146 16.12 0.28 -9.83
N SER A 147 15.11 0.07 -9.03
CA SER A 147 14.64 1.03 -8.03
C SER A 147 14.87 0.47 -6.64
N SER A 148 15.37 1.30 -5.73
CA SER A 148 15.48 0.95 -4.31
C SER A 148 15.01 2.11 -3.46
N TYR A 149 14.38 1.82 -2.33
CA TYR A 149 13.93 2.84 -1.40
C TYR A 149 13.91 2.34 0.04
N LEU A 150 14.10 3.27 0.94
CA LEU A 150 13.81 3.11 2.36
C LEU A 150 12.45 3.74 2.65
N ALA A 151 11.65 3.07 3.44
CA ALA A 151 10.35 3.59 3.86
C ALA A 151 10.13 3.37 5.36
N TYR A 152 9.30 4.25 5.92
CA TYR A 152 8.88 4.17 7.31
C TYR A 152 7.38 4.38 7.42
N GLY A 153 6.72 3.58 8.26
CA GLY A 153 5.28 3.68 8.51
C GLY A 153 4.43 2.67 7.72
N GLY A 154 3.18 3.00 7.46
CA GLY A 154 2.22 2.05 6.92
C GLY A 154 1.82 0.99 7.94
N TYR A 155 1.78 -0.26 7.53
CA TYR A 155 1.54 -1.41 8.40
C TYR A 155 2.83 -1.99 9.02
N SER A 156 3.99 -1.46 8.64
CA SER A 156 5.30 -1.88 9.14
C SER A 156 6.08 -0.66 9.62
N ASN A 157 7.16 -0.88 10.39
CA ASN A 157 8.01 0.22 10.80
C ASN A 157 8.98 0.61 9.68
N LEU A 158 10.19 0.08 9.71
CA LEU A 158 11.20 0.33 8.68
C LEU A 158 11.09 -0.73 7.58
N GLN A 159 11.13 -0.29 6.33
CA GLN A 159 11.03 -1.16 5.16
C GLN A 159 12.13 -0.80 4.17
N PHE A 160 12.65 -1.80 3.50
CA PHE A 160 13.55 -1.63 2.36
C PHE A 160 12.91 -2.27 1.13
N GLY A 161 12.57 -1.45 0.15
CA GLY A 161 11.98 -1.89 -1.10
C GLY A 161 13.03 -1.97 -2.21
N LEU A 162 12.87 -2.99 -3.06
CA LEU A 162 13.67 -3.18 -4.27
C LEU A 162 12.76 -3.60 -5.41
N ALA A 163 12.96 -2.99 -6.59
CA ALA A 163 12.27 -3.39 -7.80
C ALA A 163 13.25 -3.43 -8.97
N LEU A 164 13.14 -4.48 -9.78
CA LEU A 164 13.85 -4.66 -11.02
C LEU A 164 12.85 -4.71 -12.16
N ASN A 165 12.97 -3.81 -13.12
CA ASN A 165 12.12 -3.74 -14.29
C ASN A 165 12.94 -3.99 -15.57
N LYS A 166 12.44 -4.86 -16.45
CA LYS A 166 13.05 -5.14 -17.72
C LYS A 166 12.03 -5.18 -18.85
N ARG A 167 12.24 -4.36 -19.87
CA ARG A 167 11.43 -4.33 -21.08
C ARG A 167 12.09 -5.15 -22.19
N PHE A 168 11.36 -6.09 -22.74
CA PHE A 168 11.77 -6.92 -23.86
C PHE A 168 11.26 -6.35 -25.20
N LYS A 169 11.82 -6.88 -26.33
CA LYS A 169 11.55 -6.36 -27.68
C LYS A 169 10.06 -6.37 -28.08
N ASN A 170 9.28 -7.29 -27.57
CA ASN A 170 7.87 -7.52 -27.96
C ASN A 170 6.87 -6.83 -27.03
N ASN A 171 7.15 -5.61 -26.58
CA ASN A 171 6.27 -4.86 -25.65
C ASN A 171 5.99 -5.59 -24.31
N LEU A 172 6.79 -6.59 -23.98
CA LEU A 172 6.70 -7.31 -22.70
C LEU A 172 7.55 -6.56 -21.66
N LEU A 173 6.93 -6.18 -20.55
CA LEU A 173 7.59 -5.66 -19.36
C LEU A 173 7.50 -6.70 -18.25
N ILE A 174 8.65 -7.09 -17.72
CA ILE A 174 8.75 -7.93 -16.52
C ILE A 174 9.21 -7.05 -15.37
N GLU A 175 8.48 -7.10 -14.27
CA GLU A 175 8.84 -6.45 -13.04
C GLU A 175 8.93 -7.49 -11.92
N ILE A 176 10.05 -7.50 -11.20
CA ILE A 176 10.25 -8.27 -9.98
C ILE A 176 10.42 -7.26 -8.86
N ASN A 177 9.61 -7.35 -7.84
CA ASN A 177 9.65 -6.39 -6.73
C ASN A 177 9.51 -7.05 -5.37
N SER A 178 10.04 -6.38 -4.37
CA SER A 178 9.77 -6.63 -2.97
C SER A 178 9.63 -5.28 -2.27
N ASN A 179 8.49 -5.05 -1.66
CA ASN A 179 8.25 -3.80 -0.92
C ASN A 179 8.90 -3.82 0.47
N ASN A 180 9.24 -4.99 0.99
CA ASN A 180 9.90 -5.12 2.27
C ASN A 180 10.88 -6.31 2.29
N LEU A 181 12.05 -6.12 1.73
CA LEU A 181 13.14 -7.09 1.76
C LEU A 181 13.61 -7.39 3.18
N LEU A 182 13.62 -6.38 4.07
CA LEU A 182 14.00 -6.59 5.47
C LEU A 182 13.06 -7.59 6.15
N GLY A 183 11.77 -7.55 5.84
CA GLY A 183 10.79 -8.51 6.35
C GLY A 183 11.00 -9.94 5.83
N VAL A 184 11.61 -10.12 4.65
CA VAL A 184 11.93 -11.45 4.12
C VAL A 184 13.04 -12.13 4.94
N PHE A 185 14.05 -11.36 5.36
CA PHE A 185 15.21 -11.85 6.06
C PHE A 185 15.10 -11.77 7.59
N SER A 186 14.19 -10.95 8.13
CA SER A 186 13.99 -10.78 9.57
C SER A 186 12.81 -11.59 10.09
N LYS A 187 12.99 -12.29 11.22
CA LYS A 187 11.91 -13.00 11.91
C LYS A 187 10.98 -12.04 12.67
N THR A 188 11.45 -10.86 13.01
CA THR A 188 10.76 -9.89 13.90
C THR A 188 9.99 -8.80 13.15
N GLN A 189 10.11 -8.70 11.83
CA GLN A 189 9.42 -7.68 11.06
C GLN A 189 8.16 -8.21 10.38
N TYR A 190 7.08 -7.44 10.50
CA TYR A 190 5.80 -7.72 9.85
C TYR A 190 5.82 -7.31 8.36
N GLY A 191 5.08 -8.05 7.55
CA GLY A 191 4.88 -7.71 6.15
C GLY A 191 5.99 -8.19 5.23
N LYS A 192 5.97 -9.49 4.89
CA LYS A 192 6.80 -10.06 3.81
C LYS A 192 6.05 -9.93 2.51
N ALA A 193 6.65 -9.28 1.52
CA ALA A 193 6.03 -9.12 0.21
C ALA A 193 7.07 -9.25 -0.90
N ALA A 194 6.81 -10.15 -1.83
CA ALA A 194 7.52 -10.25 -3.09
C ALA A 194 6.51 -10.44 -4.22
N GLY A 195 6.76 -9.86 -5.36
CA GLY A 195 5.87 -9.92 -6.50
C GLY A 195 6.61 -10.02 -7.82
N ILE A 196 5.95 -10.67 -8.78
CA ILE A 196 6.35 -10.68 -10.18
C ILE A 196 5.16 -10.19 -10.98
N SER A 197 5.37 -9.18 -11.82
CA SER A 197 4.37 -8.61 -12.70
C SER A 197 4.82 -8.75 -14.16
N LEU A 198 3.89 -9.17 -15.00
CA LEU A 198 4.07 -9.27 -16.43
C LEU A 198 3.04 -8.35 -17.11
N LYS A 199 3.53 -7.37 -17.90
CA LYS A 199 2.67 -6.46 -18.67
C LYS A 199 2.99 -6.61 -20.14
N TYR A 200 2.00 -6.92 -20.94
CA TYR A 200 2.12 -7.00 -22.38
C TYR A 200 1.21 -5.97 -23.06
N ASN A 201 1.78 -5.15 -23.92
CA ASN A 201 1.03 -4.17 -24.70
C ASN A 201 0.72 -4.77 -26.07
N PHE A 202 -0.54 -5.10 -26.31
CA PHE A 202 -1.02 -5.45 -27.65
C PHE A 202 -1.00 -4.21 -28.54
N LYS A 203 -0.51 -4.38 -29.78
CA LYS A 203 -0.60 -3.35 -30.81
C LYS A 203 -1.88 -3.52 -31.59
#